data_9a52cadfb44b86d2383ca38e35c2acd7
#
_entry.id   9a52cadfb44b86d2383ca38e35c2acd7
#
_cell.length_a   1.000
_cell.length_b   1.000
_cell.length_c   1.000
_cell.angle_alpha   90.00
_cell.angle_beta   90.00
_cell.angle_gamma   90.00
#
_symmetry.space_group_name_H-M   'P 1'
#
loop_
_entity.id
_entity.type
_entity.pdbx_description
1 polymer ?
#
loop_
_entity_poly.entity_id
_entity_poly.type
_entity_poly.pdbx_seq_one_letter_code
_entity_poly.pdbx_strand_id
1 'polypeptide(L)'
;MNDVEFEGFVENVTPEELEEKMKTLPALDVFEIGVGVGNAMFPLLRANPNLRFQCADVSETAIEQLKLHVDYDERRISKAFVVDAGGRGCLVSMKDESFDLVLMCFFLSALNDAEIRNCLIEVRRVLRNGGVALVRDYADDDEKNKVSSDFNPGRKVVMEDEREAYRRSDGTLARFFSERQMMEMFTEVGFQEAASGEEDGVGEEREERKEGSAVERVLFTQANRKMNVEITRAFLEGRFVK
;
A
#
# COMPACT_ATOMS: atom_id res chain seq x y z
N MET A 1 0.65 17.14 -19.41
CA MET A 1 1.17 15.81 -19.65
C MET A 1 2.66 15.97 -19.60
N ASN A 2 3.26 15.57 -18.53
CA ASN A 2 4.71 15.52 -18.41
C ASN A 2 5.05 14.04 -18.41
N ASP A 3 5.76 13.64 -19.46
CA ASP A 3 6.34 12.31 -19.57
C ASP A 3 7.33 12.16 -18.41
N VAL A 4 7.02 11.25 -17.50
CA VAL A 4 7.98 10.80 -16.49
C VAL A 4 8.85 9.79 -17.23
N GLU A 5 10.00 10.23 -17.70
CA GLU A 5 11.03 9.34 -18.23
C GLU A 5 11.52 8.45 -17.08
N PHE A 6 11.22 7.17 -17.16
CA PHE A 6 11.86 6.13 -16.38
C PHE A 6 13.25 5.87 -16.96
N GLU A 7 14.19 6.77 -16.70
CA GLU A 7 15.61 6.50 -16.95
C GLU A 7 16.14 5.63 -15.82
N GLY A 8 16.44 4.37 -16.10
CA GLY A 8 17.18 3.49 -15.18
C GLY A 8 16.87 2.02 -15.21
N PHE A 9 15.87 1.55 -15.96
CA PHE A 9 15.64 0.13 -16.15
C PHE A 9 15.65 -0.22 -17.64
N VAL A 10 16.68 -0.96 -18.02
CA VAL A 10 16.88 -1.58 -19.34
C VAL A 10 17.39 -0.61 -20.41
N GLU A 11 18.70 -0.42 -20.48
CA GLU A 11 19.35 0.04 -21.72
C GLU A 11 18.88 -0.84 -22.89
N ASN A 12 18.15 -0.24 -23.83
CA ASN A 12 17.77 -0.78 -25.13
C ASN A 12 16.58 -1.75 -25.24
N VAL A 13 15.60 -1.75 -24.34
CA VAL A 13 14.33 -2.49 -24.55
C VAL A 13 13.22 -1.50 -24.87
N THR A 14 12.53 -1.69 -26.01
CA THR A 14 11.37 -0.86 -26.35
C THR A 14 10.18 -1.16 -25.43
N PRO A 15 9.20 -0.24 -25.28
CA PRO A 15 7.98 -0.50 -24.51
C PRO A 15 7.26 -1.77 -24.97
N GLU A 16 7.23 -2.04 -26.27
CA GLU A 16 6.61 -3.23 -26.87
C GLU A 16 7.34 -4.52 -26.47
N GLU A 17 8.67 -4.49 -26.50
CA GLU A 17 9.50 -5.65 -26.08
C GLU A 17 9.36 -5.92 -24.58
N LEU A 18 9.27 -4.86 -23.76
CA LEU A 18 9.01 -4.98 -22.33
C LEU A 18 7.63 -5.60 -22.06
N GLU A 19 6.59 -5.14 -22.75
CA GLU A 19 5.24 -5.70 -22.63
C GLU A 19 5.20 -7.18 -23.03
N GLU A 20 5.84 -7.56 -24.15
CA GLU A 20 5.94 -8.95 -24.57
C GLU A 20 6.70 -9.81 -23.55
N LYS A 21 7.82 -9.31 -23.03
CA LYS A 21 8.58 -9.99 -21.97
C LYS A 21 7.74 -10.17 -20.71
N MET A 22 6.98 -9.15 -20.31
CA MET A 22 6.10 -9.25 -19.14
C MET A 22 4.99 -10.28 -19.33
N LYS A 23 4.46 -10.47 -20.55
CA LYS A 23 3.46 -11.51 -20.86
C LYS A 23 4.02 -12.92 -20.70
N THR A 24 5.33 -13.11 -20.80
CA THR A 24 5.98 -14.41 -20.59
C THR A 24 6.26 -14.74 -19.13
N LEU A 25 6.18 -13.75 -18.23
CA LEU A 25 6.37 -13.98 -16.81
C LEU A 25 5.20 -14.79 -16.22
N PRO A 26 5.47 -15.61 -15.20
CA PRO A 26 4.40 -16.33 -14.51
C PRO A 26 3.40 -15.34 -13.92
N ALA A 27 2.11 -15.75 -13.93
CA ALA A 27 1.08 -14.97 -13.30
C ALA A 27 1.32 -14.88 -11.78
N LEU A 28 1.18 -13.69 -11.22
CA LEU A 28 1.26 -13.44 -9.78
C LEU A 28 -0.14 -13.21 -9.22
N ASP A 29 -0.47 -13.93 -8.17
CA ASP A 29 -1.73 -13.77 -7.43
C ASP A 29 -1.53 -12.68 -6.38
N VAL A 30 -2.29 -11.59 -6.51
CA VAL A 30 -2.21 -10.41 -5.66
C VAL A 30 -3.50 -10.24 -4.88
N PHE A 31 -3.39 -9.94 -3.60
CA PHE A 31 -4.52 -9.52 -2.78
C PHE A 31 -4.33 -8.06 -2.33
N GLU A 32 -5.28 -7.19 -2.60
CA GLU A 32 -5.29 -5.83 -2.05
C GLU A 32 -6.38 -5.71 -0.99
N ILE A 33 -5.97 -5.32 0.22
CA ILE A 33 -6.88 -5.06 1.34
C ILE A 33 -6.98 -3.55 1.60
N GLY A 34 -8.21 -3.06 1.73
CA GLY A 34 -8.47 -1.61 1.75
C GLY A 34 -8.39 -1.01 0.34
N VAL A 35 -8.88 -1.73 -0.67
CA VAL A 35 -8.74 -1.35 -2.09
C VAL A 35 -9.45 -0.05 -2.46
N GLY A 36 -10.46 0.36 -1.68
CA GLY A 36 -11.31 1.50 -2.02
C GLY A 36 -11.94 1.35 -3.40
N VAL A 37 -11.79 2.38 -4.21
CA VAL A 37 -12.26 2.39 -5.61
C VAL A 37 -11.21 1.90 -6.63
N GLY A 38 -10.08 1.34 -6.16
CA GLY A 38 -9.05 0.75 -7.01
C GLY A 38 -7.93 1.69 -7.45
N ASN A 39 -7.67 2.76 -6.68
CA ASN A 39 -6.68 3.78 -7.04
C ASN A 39 -5.25 3.23 -7.21
N ALA A 40 -4.86 2.19 -6.47
CA ALA A 40 -3.58 1.50 -6.65
C ALA A 40 -3.71 0.33 -7.61
N MET A 41 -4.76 -0.50 -7.48
CA MET A 41 -4.96 -1.70 -8.26
C MET A 41 -5.03 -1.46 -9.77
N PHE A 42 -5.84 -0.51 -10.25
CA PHE A 42 -6.02 -0.30 -11.69
C PHE A 42 -4.73 0.17 -12.41
N PRO A 43 -3.94 1.13 -11.88
CA PRO A 43 -2.64 1.44 -12.47
C PRO A 43 -1.69 0.25 -12.53
N LEU A 44 -1.63 -0.57 -11.47
CA LEU A 44 -0.82 -1.78 -11.43
C LEU A 44 -1.28 -2.80 -12.48
N LEU A 45 -2.59 -3.02 -12.63
CA LEU A 45 -3.15 -3.88 -13.65
C LEU A 45 -2.81 -3.41 -15.07
N ARG A 46 -2.84 -2.09 -15.34
CA ARG A 46 -2.46 -1.57 -16.64
C ARG A 46 -0.98 -1.77 -16.95
N ALA A 47 -0.12 -1.54 -15.95
CA ALA A 47 1.32 -1.64 -16.13
C ALA A 47 1.84 -3.10 -16.15
N ASN A 48 1.10 -4.06 -15.59
CA ASN A 48 1.60 -5.43 -15.36
C ASN A 48 0.58 -6.47 -15.85
N PRO A 49 0.71 -6.97 -17.08
CA PRO A 49 -0.25 -7.91 -17.68
C PRO A 49 -0.32 -9.27 -16.98
N ASN A 50 0.70 -9.65 -16.22
CA ASN A 50 0.78 -10.92 -15.51
C ASN A 50 0.15 -10.92 -14.10
N LEU A 51 -0.37 -9.77 -13.60
CA LEU A 51 -1.01 -9.72 -12.29
C LEU A 51 -2.47 -10.20 -12.35
N ARG A 52 -2.87 -10.97 -11.34
CA ARG A 52 -4.25 -11.37 -11.05
C ARG A 52 -4.63 -10.93 -9.65
N PHE A 53 -5.75 -10.24 -9.52
CA PHE A 53 -6.17 -9.66 -8.26
C PHE A 53 -7.35 -10.38 -7.62
N GLN A 54 -7.32 -10.42 -6.29
CA GLN A 54 -8.48 -10.38 -5.43
C GLN A 54 -8.36 -9.13 -4.56
N CYS A 55 -9.50 -8.54 -4.18
CA CYS A 55 -9.46 -7.33 -3.39
C CYS A 55 -10.65 -7.23 -2.44
N ALA A 56 -10.46 -6.48 -1.36
CA ALA A 56 -11.49 -6.27 -0.36
C ALA A 56 -11.44 -4.87 0.24
N ASP A 57 -12.60 -4.39 0.66
CA ASP A 57 -12.75 -3.15 1.42
C ASP A 57 -13.90 -3.29 2.43
N VAL A 58 -13.93 -2.47 3.47
CA VAL A 58 -15.05 -2.44 4.41
C VAL A 58 -16.27 -1.72 3.84
N SER A 59 -16.07 -0.84 2.87
CA SER A 59 -17.10 -0.03 2.22
C SER A 59 -17.76 -0.81 1.06
N GLU A 60 -19.03 -1.18 1.23
CA GLU A 60 -19.84 -1.77 0.17
C GLU A 60 -19.94 -0.86 -1.06
N THR A 61 -20.15 0.45 -0.82
CA THR A 61 -20.22 1.45 -1.89
C THR A 61 -18.91 1.55 -2.68
N ALA A 62 -17.74 1.45 -2.01
CA ALA A 62 -16.47 1.45 -2.70
C ALA A 62 -16.30 0.22 -3.59
N ILE A 63 -16.69 -0.97 -3.12
CA ILE A 63 -16.67 -2.21 -3.91
C ILE A 63 -17.64 -2.13 -5.10
N GLU A 64 -18.82 -1.55 -4.94
CA GLU A 64 -19.75 -1.32 -6.05
C GLU A 64 -19.16 -0.41 -7.11
N GLN A 65 -18.58 0.74 -6.70
CA GLN A 65 -17.94 1.68 -7.62
C GLN A 65 -16.71 1.07 -8.31
N LEU A 66 -15.92 0.29 -7.60
CA LEU A 66 -14.77 -0.44 -8.16
C LEU A 66 -15.22 -1.37 -9.29
N LYS A 67 -16.34 -2.11 -9.11
CA LYS A 67 -16.89 -3.02 -10.14
C LYS A 67 -17.46 -2.29 -11.36
N LEU A 68 -17.81 -1.01 -11.21
CA LEU A 68 -18.29 -0.17 -12.32
C LEU A 68 -17.16 0.54 -13.06
N HIS A 69 -15.91 0.41 -12.60
CA HIS A 69 -14.77 1.06 -13.21
C HIS A 69 -14.51 0.51 -14.63
N VAL A 70 -14.14 1.39 -15.58
CA VAL A 70 -13.90 1.02 -16.99
C VAL A 70 -12.85 -0.07 -17.19
N ASP A 71 -11.86 -0.13 -16.30
CA ASP A 71 -10.77 -1.12 -16.32
C ASP A 71 -11.08 -2.39 -15.50
N TYR A 72 -12.32 -2.55 -14.98
CA TYR A 72 -12.68 -3.74 -14.24
C TYR A 72 -12.81 -4.93 -15.20
N ASP A 73 -11.92 -5.92 -15.04
CA ASP A 73 -11.90 -7.14 -15.85
C ASP A 73 -11.94 -8.38 -14.96
N GLU A 74 -13.07 -9.10 -14.97
CA GLU A 74 -13.27 -10.30 -14.14
C GLU A 74 -12.27 -11.43 -14.45
N ARG A 75 -11.63 -11.41 -15.61
CA ARG A 75 -10.57 -12.38 -15.96
C ARG A 75 -9.29 -12.13 -15.16
N ARG A 76 -9.10 -10.90 -14.70
CA ARG A 76 -7.93 -10.46 -13.93
C ARG A 76 -8.24 -10.10 -12.48
N ILE A 77 -9.50 -9.77 -12.18
CA ILE A 77 -10.00 -9.47 -10.83
C ILE A 77 -11.02 -10.56 -10.49
N SER A 78 -10.51 -11.66 -9.96
CA SER A 78 -11.34 -12.87 -9.74
C SER A 78 -12.34 -12.71 -8.58
N LYS A 79 -12.08 -11.79 -7.64
CA LYS A 79 -12.98 -11.54 -6.51
C LYS A 79 -12.78 -10.11 -5.97
N ALA A 80 -13.89 -9.38 -5.83
CA ALA A 80 -13.96 -8.12 -5.10
C ALA A 80 -15.13 -8.20 -4.10
N PHE A 81 -14.83 -8.05 -2.79
CA PHE A 81 -15.82 -8.33 -1.74
C PHE A 81 -15.66 -7.39 -0.54
N VAL A 82 -16.74 -7.32 0.27
CA VAL A 82 -16.77 -6.52 1.49
C VAL A 82 -16.24 -7.34 2.66
N VAL A 83 -15.29 -6.76 3.42
CA VAL A 83 -14.77 -7.36 4.65
C VAL A 83 -14.29 -6.29 5.62
N ASP A 84 -14.61 -6.47 6.89
CA ASP A 84 -13.97 -5.74 7.99
C ASP A 84 -12.66 -6.45 8.35
N ALA A 85 -11.56 -5.86 7.92
CA ALA A 85 -10.23 -6.45 8.06
C ALA A 85 -9.62 -6.33 9.46
N GLY A 86 -10.21 -5.54 10.37
CA GLY A 86 -9.78 -5.42 11.76
C GLY A 86 -10.19 -6.60 12.64
N GLY A 87 -11.21 -7.36 12.21
CA GLY A 87 -11.72 -8.50 12.96
C GLY A 87 -10.77 -9.71 12.99
N ARG A 88 -10.81 -10.49 14.07
CA ARG A 88 -10.09 -11.77 14.14
C ARG A 88 -10.60 -12.73 13.06
N GLY A 89 -9.69 -13.36 12.32
CA GLY A 89 -10.04 -14.27 11.24
C GLY A 89 -10.80 -13.59 10.09
N CYS A 90 -10.56 -12.30 9.88
CA CYS A 90 -11.23 -11.48 8.85
C CYS A 90 -11.14 -12.10 7.45
N LEU A 91 -10.08 -12.85 7.15
CA LEU A 91 -9.86 -13.52 5.89
C LEU A 91 -10.06 -15.05 5.97
N VAL A 92 -10.80 -15.56 6.98
CA VAL A 92 -11.02 -17.01 7.19
C VAL A 92 -11.58 -17.73 5.97
N SER A 93 -12.34 -17.03 5.12
CA SER A 93 -12.88 -17.59 3.87
C SER A 93 -11.84 -17.73 2.75
N MET A 94 -10.64 -17.18 2.94
CA MET A 94 -9.55 -17.25 2.00
C MET A 94 -8.62 -18.41 2.35
N LYS A 95 -8.16 -19.10 1.33
CA LYS A 95 -7.27 -20.25 1.47
C LYS A 95 -5.89 -19.80 1.93
N ASP A 96 -5.25 -20.59 2.79
CA ASP A 96 -3.85 -20.43 3.18
C ASP A 96 -2.96 -20.47 1.94
N GLU A 97 -1.87 -19.72 1.97
CA GLU A 97 -0.80 -19.76 0.96
C GLU A 97 -1.30 -19.62 -0.48
N SER A 98 -2.21 -18.66 -0.70
CA SER A 98 -2.86 -18.45 -2.00
C SER A 98 -2.36 -17.24 -2.77
N PHE A 99 -1.60 -16.33 -2.13
CA PHE A 99 -1.12 -15.11 -2.76
C PHE A 99 0.40 -15.01 -2.77
N ASP A 100 0.94 -14.43 -3.83
CA ASP A 100 2.34 -14.08 -3.96
C ASP A 100 2.63 -12.71 -3.34
N LEU A 101 1.66 -11.80 -3.47
CA LEU A 101 1.72 -10.42 -2.95
C LEU A 101 0.44 -10.06 -2.19
N VAL A 102 0.60 -9.31 -1.10
CA VAL A 102 -0.49 -8.58 -0.46
C VAL A 102 -0.16 -7.10 -0.43
N LEU A 103 -1.08 -6.27 -0.92
CA LEU A 103 -0.95 -4.81 -0.95
C LEU A 103 -1.81 -4.18 0.14
N MET A 104 -1.24 -3.19 0.84
CA MET A 104 -1.89 -2.38 1.87
C MET A 104 -1.52 -0.92 1.66
N CYS A 105 -2.34 -0.18 0.89
CA CYS A 105 -2.09 1.21 0.55
C CYS A 105 -3.00 2.14 1.36
N PHE A 106 -2.44 2.93 2.29
CA PHE A 106 -3.19 3.85 3.17
C PHE A 106 -4.32 3.16 3.95
N PHE A 107 -4.06 1.94 4.38
CA PHE A 107 -5.02 1.05 5.00
C PHE A 107 -4.77 0.88 6.49
N LEU A 108 -3.53 0.63 6.93
CA LEU A 108 -3.21 0.39 8.34
C LEU A 108 -3.51 1.60 9.22
N SER A 109 -3.39 2.81 8.66
CA SER A 109 -3.70 4.06 9.36
C SER A 109 -5.17 4.19 9.77
N ALA A 110 -6.08 3.42 9.19
CA ALA A 110 -7.50 3.39 9.56
C ALA A 110 -7.82 2.45 10.74
N LEU A 111 -6.86 1.62 11.17
CA LEU A 111 -7.04 0.57 12.17
C LEU A 111 -6.36 0.91 13.50
N ASN A 112 -6.84 0.34 14.62
CA ASN A 112 -6.13 0.34 15.90
C ASN A 112 -5.07 -0.78 15.94
N ASP A 113 -4.22 -0.81 16.99
CA ASP A 113 -3.11 -1.79 17.07
C ASP A 113 -3.58 -3.24 17.13
N ALA A 114 -4.67 -3.52 17.83
CA ALA A 114 -5.24 -4.86 17.92
C ALA A 114 -5.80 -5.32 16.56
N GLU A 115 -6.46 -4.42 15.84
CA GLU A 115 -6.97 -4.64 14.48
C GLU A 115 -5.83 -4.86 13.48
N ILE A 116 -4.78 -4.02 13.53
CA ILE A 116 -3.57 -4.19 12.71
C ILE A 116 -2.98 -5.58 12.94
N ARG A 117 -2.78 -5.94 14.22
CA ARG A 117 -2.21 -7.24 14.56
C ARG A 117 -3.06 -8.41 14.04
N ASN A 118 -4.38 -8.36 14.22
CA ASN A 118 -5.30 -9.38 13.72
C ASN A 118 -5.22 -9.49 12.18
N CYS A 119 -5.22 -8.35 11.49
CA CYS A 119 -5.12 -8.29 10.03
C CYS A 119 -3.79 -8.87 9.55
N LEU A 120 -2.65 -8.47 10.13
CA LEU A 120 -1.33 -8.94 9.71
C LEU A 120 -1.12 -10.46 9.94
N ILE A 121 -1.73 -11.03 10.98
CA ILE A 121 -1.76 -12.50 11.17
C ILE A 121 -2.45 -13.17 9.98
N GLU A 122 -3.59 -12.66 9.55
CA GLU A 122 -4.34 -13.21 8.41
C GLU A 122 -3.62 -12.96 7.08
N VAL A 123 -3.03 -11.77 6.88
CA VAL A 123 -2.19 -11.46 5.72
C VAL A 123 -1.04 -12.45 5.61
N ARG A 124 -0.35 -12.72 6.72
CA ARG A 124 0.73 -13.71 6.75
C ARG A 124 0.24 -15.12 6.44
N ARG A 125 -0.95 -15.50 6.92
CA ARG A 125 -1.54 -16.83 6.64
C ARG A 125 -1.84 -17.02 5.15
N VAL A 126 -2.44 -16.03 4.50
CA VAL A 126 -2.85 -16.13 3.09
C VAL A 126 -1.69 -15.97 2.11
N LEU A 127 -0.57 -15.35 2.51
CA LEU A 127 0.65 -15.31 1.71
C LEU A 127 1.29 -16.68 1.60
N ARG A 128 1.82 -17.02 0.43
CA ARG A 128 2.70 -18.17 0.21
C ARG A 128 4.01 -18.01 0.98
N ASN A 129 4.71 -19.09 1.23
CA ASN A 129 6.08 -19.01 1.77
C ASN A 129 6.97 -18.27 0.77
N GLY A 130 7.69 -17.24 1.24
CA GLY A 130 8.43 -16.31 0.39
C GLY A 130 7.57 -15.24 -0.30
N GLY A 131 6.25 -15.24 -0.06
CA GLY A 131 5.35 -14.18 -0.53
C GLY A 131 5.58 -12.88 0.22
N VAL A 132 5.24 -11.76 -0.40
CA VAL A 132 5.59 -10.42 0.05
C VAL A 132 4.36 -9.61 0.44
N ALA A 133 4.41 -8.96 1.60
CA ALA A 133 3.49 -7.88 1.97
C ALA A 133 4.13 -6.54 1.61
N LEU A 134 3.44 -5.76 0.79
CA LEU A 134 3.83 -4.39 0.44
C LEU A 134 2.87 -3.41 1.14
N VAL A 135 3.43 -2.48 1.88
CA VAL A 135 2.67 -1.47 2.61
C VAL A 135 3.13 -0.07 2.24
N ARG A 136 2.17 0.83 2.08
CA ARG A 136 2.42 2.27 2.00
C ARG A 136 1.43 2.99 2.90
N ASP A 137 1.94 3.79 3.84
CA ASP A 137 1.08 4.55 4.74
C ASP A 137 1.74 5.87 5.20
N TYR A 138 1.07 6.66 6.04
CA TYR A 138 1.52 7.97 6.45
C TYR A 138 2.66 7.90 7.45
N ALA A 139 3.72 8.71 7.21
CA ALA A 139 4.81 8.91 8.17
C ALA A 139 4.40 9.92 9.27
N ASP A 140 4.98 9.77 10.44
CA ASP A 140 4.72 10.59 11.63
C ASP A 140 5.13 12.06 11.47
N ASP A 141 6.03 12.36 10.56
CA ASP A 141 6.50 13.71 10.22
C ASP A 141 5.82 14.32 8.98
N ASP A 142 4.78 13.68 8.41
CA ASP A 142 4.03 14.25 7.29
C ASP A 142 3.50 15.65 7.65
N GLU A 143 3.90 16.67 6.89
CA GLU A 143 3.49 18.07 7.13
C GLU A 143 1.97 18.26 7.04
N LYS A 144 1.27 17.44 6.27
CA LYS A 144 -0.20 17.48 6.20
C LYS A 144 -0.85 17.11 7.54
N ASN A 145 -0.14 16.36 8.38
CA ASN A 145 -0.53 16.11 9.76
C ASN A 145 -0.61 17.42 10.57
N LYS A 146 0.21 18.41 10.24
CA LYS A 146 0.34 19.65 11.01
C LYS A 146 -0.55 20.79 10.51
N VAL A 147 -0.94 20.82 9.24
CA VAL A 147 -1.45 22.05 8.59
C VAL A 147 -2.77 21.88 7.80
N SER A 148 -3.20 20.67 7.48
CA SER A 148 -4.33 20.49 6.56
C SER A 148 -5.69 20.49 7.25
N SER A 149 -6.71 21.07 6.57
CA SER A 149 -8.12 21.05 6.99
C SER A 149 -8.67 19.62 7.14
N ASP A 150 -8.10 18.65 6.43
CA ASP A 150 -8.48 17.22 6.53
C ASP A 150 -8.02 16.63 7.87
N PHE A 151 -6.94 17.17 8.45
CA PHE A 151 -6.36 16.80 9.74
C PHE A 151 -6.45 17.96 10.74
N ASN A 152 -7.59 18.62 10.81
CA ASN A 152 -7.82 19.72 11.77
C ASN A 152 -7.55 19.21 13.20
N PRO A 153 -6.78 19.95 14.03
CA PRO A 153 -6.53 19.60 15.45
C PRO A 153 -7.80 19.34 16.27
N GLY A 154 -8.95 19.95 15.88
CA GLY A 154 -10.26 19.67 16.49
C GLY A 154 -10.85 18.29 16.17
N ARG A 155 -10.22 17.52 15.30
CA ARG A 155 -10.61 16.12 14.95
C ARG A 155 -9.66 15.07 15.50
N LYS A 156 -8.71 15.48 16.35
CA LYS A 156 -7.84 14.56 17.08
C LYS A 156 -8.68 13.64 17.96
N VAL A 157 -8.44 12.36 17.84
CA VAL A 157 -9.11 11.31 18.61
C VAL A 157 -8.01 10.54 19.34
N VAL A 158 -8.19 10.29 20.63
CA VAL A 158 -7.35 9.36 21.38
C VAL A 158 -8.01 7.99 21.24
N MET A 159 -7.29 7.02 20.67
CA MET A 159 -7.76 5.65 20.52
C MET A 159 -7.71 4.91 21.85
N GLU A 160 -8.36 3.74 21.94
CA GLU A 160 -8.35 2.88 23.13
C GLU A 160 -6.94 2.44 23.56
N ASP A 161 -5.99 2.40 22.61
CA ASP A 161 -4.58 2.10 22.81
C ASP A 161 -3.73 3.34 23.21
N GLU A 162 -4.39 4.45 23.62
CA GLU A 162 -3.79 5.74 23.98
C GLU A 162 -3.04 6.44 22.83
N ARG A 163 -3.07 5.92 21.61
CA ARG A 163 -2.43 6.54 20.45
C ARG A 163 -3.31 7.61 19.82
N GLU A 164 -2.66 8.56 19.19
CA GLU A 164 -3.33 9.65 18.50
C GLU A 164 -3.73 9.23 17.09
N ALA A 165 -4.97 9.52 16.75
CA ALA A 165 -5.50 9.40 15.40
C ALA A 165 -6.26 10.67 15.05
N TYR A 166 -6.49 10.87 13.76
CA TYR A 166 -7.25 12.02 13.26
C TYR A 166 -8.46 11.52 12.48
N ARG A 167 -9.63 12.06 12.77
CA ARG A 167 -10.84 11.76 12.02
C ARG A 167 -10.90 12.61 10.75
N ARG A 168 -10.94 11.96 9.59
CA ARG A 168 -11.11 12.62 8.29
C ARG A 168 -12.54 13.10 8.09
N SER A 169 -12.76 13.93 7.05
CA SER A 169 -14.09 14.43 6.66
C SER A 169 -15.08 13.34 6.28
N ASP A 170 -14.60 12.23 5.74
CA ASP A 170 -15.38 11.03 5.39
C ASP A 170 -15.67 10.12 6.59
N GLY A 171 -15.21 10.47 7.80
CA GLY A 171 -15.39 9.72 9.03
C GLY A 171 -14.33 8.67 9.31
N THR A 172 -13.45 8.36 8.35
CA THR A 172 -12.33 7.42 8.54
C THR A 172 -11.28 7.99 9.47
N LEU A 173 -10.48 7.11 10.07
CA LEU A 173 -9.34 7.49 10.89
C LEU A 173 -8.06 7.55 10.04
N ALA A 174 -7.13 8.39 10.48
CA ALA A 174 -5.77 8.42 9.95
C ALA A 174 -4.80 8.48 11.12
N ARG A 175 -3.95 7.48 11.20
CA ARG A 175 -2.79 7.40 12.10
C ARG A 175 -1.53 7.66 11.31
N PHE A 176 -0.46 7.97 12.02
CA PHE A 176 0.85 8.22 11.45
C PHE A 176 1.85 7.31 12.16
N PHE A 177 2.78 6.77 11.40
CA PHE A 177 3.71 5.76 11.88
C PHE A 177 5.14 6.24 11.75
N SER A 178 5.99 5.89 12.71
CA SER A 178 7.43 5.91 12.51
C SER A 178 7.88 4.64 11.79
N GLU A 179 9.05 4.68 11.14
CA GLU A 179 9.68 3.50 10.52
C GLU A 179 9.78 2.33 11.49
N ARG A 180 10.21 2.63 12.72
CA ARG A 180 10.34 1.65 13.80
C ARG A 180 9.00 0.99 14.14
N GLN A 181 7.92 1.77 14.28
CA GLN A 181 6.58 1.23 14.58
C GLN A 181 6.10 0.31 13.46
N MET A 182 6.28 0.72 12.20
CA MET A 182 5.90 -0.11 11.06
C MET A 182 6.68 -1.42 11.04
N MET A 183 7.98 -1.37 11.29
CA MET A 183 8.83 -2.56 11.40
C MET A 183 8.36 -3.51 12.51
N GLU A 184 8.14 -2.96 13.72
CA GLU A 184 7.72 -3.74 14.89
C GLU A 184 6.39 -4.46 14.65
N MET A 185 5.38 -3.80 14.06
CA MET A 185 4.07 -4.40 13.76
C MET A 185 4.17 -5.65 12.89
N PHE A 186 5.04 -5.66 11.88
CA PHE A 186 5.21 -6.80 10.98
C PHE A 186 6.06 -7.90 11.62
N THR A 187 7.16 -7.56 12.27
CA THR A 187 8.06 -8.54 12.89
C THR A 187 7.42 -9.27 14.07
N GLU A 188 6.58 -8.61 14.85
CA GLU A 188 5.81 -9.21 15.96
C GLU A 188 4.89 -10.35 15.52
N VAL A 189 4.40 -10.32 14.28
CA VAL A 189 3.57 -11.41 13.73
C VAL A 189 4.38 -12.41 12.89
N GLY A 190 5.71 -12.25 12.86
CA GLY A 190 6.63 -13.21 12.27
C GLY A 190 6.97 -12.98 10.80
N PHE A 191 6.76 -11.77 10.26
CA PHE A 191 7.35 -11.37 8.99
C PHE A 191 8.85 -11.12 9.16
N GLN A 192 9.57 -11.30 8.07
CA GLN A 192 10.98 -10.96 7.95
C GLN A 192 11.13 -9.71 7.07
N GLU A 193 12.20 -8.97 7.29
CA GLU A 193 12.58 -7.89 6.39
C GLU A 193 12.94 -8.47 5.02
N ALA A 194 12.36 -7.91 3.95
CA ALA A 194 12.85 -8.24 2.63
C ALA A 194 14.27 -7.68 2.49
N ALA A 195 15.23 -8.55 2.15
CA ALA A 195 16.56 -8.06 1.80
C ALA A 195 16.40 -7.01 0.67
N SER A 196 17.02 -5.84 0.84
CA SER A 196 17.16 -4.90 -0.25
C SER A 196 17.92 -5.60 -1.36
N GLY A 197 17.25 -5.88 -2.48
CA GLY A 197 17.95 -6.35 -3.68
C GLY A 197 19.00 -5.29 -4.01
N GLU A 198 20.20 -5.73 -4.41
CA GLU A 198 21.19 -4.85 -5.03
C GLU A 198 20.51 -4.22 -6.26
N GLU A 199 19.97 -3.01 -6.09
CA GLU A 199 19.57 -2.20 -7.23
C GLU A 199 20.87 -1.60 -7.80
N ASP A 200 21.36 -2.16 -8.88
CA ASP A 200 22.26 -1.49 -9.82
C ASP A 200 21.48 -0.27 -10.36
N GLY A 201 21.56 0.86 -9.69
CA GLY A 201 20.73 2.01 -10.01
C GLY A 201 21.48 3.31 -10.04
N VAL A 202 21.61 3.85 -11.20
CA VAL A 202 22.02 5.23 -11.50
C VAL A 202 20.80 6.14 -11.39
N GLY A 203 20.89 7.24 -10.65
CA GLY A 203 20.05 8.41 -10.92
C GLY A 203 19.32 9.05 -9.75
N GLU A 204 19.76 10.26 -9.46
CA GLU A 204 19.13 11.42 -8.82
C GLU A 204 18.81 11.37 -7.31
N GLU A 205 19.37 12.35 -6.66
CA GLU A 205 19.24 12.85 -5.27
C GLU A 205 18.00 12.35 -4.49
N ARG A 206 18.06 11.10 -4.01
CA ARG A 206 17.30 10.65 -2.85
C ARG A 206 18.22 10.79 -1.64
N GLU A 207 17.78 11.52 -0.62
CA GLU A 207 18.46 11.58 0.67
C GLU A 207 18.85 10.17 1.12
N GLU A 208 20.07 10.04 1.65
CA GLU A 208 20.79 8.83 2.03
C GLU A 208 19.90 7.62 2.38
N ARG A 209 19.79 6.68 1.44
CA ARG A 209 19.22 5.36 1.72
C ARG A 209 20.09 4.70 2.79
N LYS A 210 19.51 4.40 3.93
CA LYS A 210 20.09 3.43 4.84
C LYS A 210 20.01 2.06 4.16
N GLU A 211 21.13 1.62 3.60
CA GLU A 211 21.22 0.26 3.02
C GLU A 211 20.64 -0.76 4.00
N GLY A 212 19.64 -1.51 3.56
CA GLY A 212 19.14 -2.70 4.26
C GLY A 212 17.85 -2.55 5.07
N SER A 213 17.16 -1.40 5.08
CA SER A 213 15.89 -1.32 5.81
C SER A 213 14.69 -1.82 4.98
N ALA A 214 13.85 -2.68 5.57
CA ALA A 214 12.59 -3.11 4.95
C ALA A 214 11.53 -1.99 4.90
N VAL A 215 11.74 -0.89 5.61
CA VAL A 215 10.87 0.30 5.62
C VAL A 215 11.66 1.50 5.17
N GLU A 216 11.17 2.16 4.13
CA GLU A 216 11.74 3.38 3.57
C GLU A 216 10.79 4.56 3.76
N ARG A 217 11.37 5.74 3.97
CA ARG A 217 10.64 6.99 3.97
C ARG A 217 10.71 7.62 2.58
N VAL A 218 9.54 7.93 2.03
CA VAL A 218 9.39 8.59 0.73
C VAL A 218 8.80 9.97 0.91
N LEU A 219 9.51 10.99 0.44
CA LEU A 219 9.07 12.36 0.44
C LEU A 219 8.47 12.73 -0.92
N PHE A 220 7.35 13.42 -0.88
CA PHE A 220 6.68 13.90 -2.08
C PHE A 220 6.20 15.34 -1.90
N THR A 221 6.76 16.29 -2.66
CA THR A 221 6.34 17.69 -2.62
C THR A 221 5.18 17.95 -3.57
N GLN A 222 4.07 18.42 -3.03
CA GLN A 222 2.86 18.78 -3.77
C GLN A 222 2.66 20.29 -3.77
N ALA A 223 2.70 20.91 -4.95
CA ALA A 223 2.39 22.32 -5.11
C ALA A 223 0.87 22.52 -5.27
N ASN A 224 0.26 23.28 -4.37
CA ASN A 224 -1.11 23.77 -4.55
C ASN A 224 -1.07 25.15 -5.21
N ARG A 225 -1.15 25.18 -6.54
CA ARG A 225 -1.07 26.43 -7.34
C ARG A 225 -2.16 27.44 -7.01
N LYS A 226 -3.34 27.01 -6.54
CA LYS A 226 -4.44 27.92 -6.16
C LYS A 226 -4.17 28.66 -4.86
N MET A 227 -3.45 28.04 -3.94
CA MET A 227 -3.13 28.59 -2.61
C MET A 227 -1.69 29.10 -2.54
N ASN A 228 -0.90 28.92 -3.60
CA ASN A 228 0.54 29.25 -3.66
C ASN A 228 1.32 28.66 -2.47
N VAL A 229 1.03 27.40 -2.13
CA VAL A 229 1.64 26.67 -1.02
C VAL A 229 2.23 25.38 -1.57
N GLU A 230 3.47 25.07 -1.18
CA GLU A 230 4.08 23.76 -1.33
C GLU A 230 3.96 23.00 -0.01
N ILE A 231 3.54 21.75 -0.09
CA ILE A 231 3.38 20.88 1.07
C ILE A 231 4.22 19.63 0.80
N THR A 232 5.16 19.35 1.70
CA THR A 232 5.90 18.09 1.65
C THR A 232 5.08 17.00 2.34
N ARG A 233 4.83 15.93 1.63
CA ARG A 233 4.17 14.73 2.13
C ARG A 233 5.22 13.69 2.45
N ALA A 234 5.09 13.03 3.59
CA ALA A 234 5.96 11.94 3.99
C ALA A 234 5.14 10.64 4.12
N PHE A 235 5.62 9.60 3.45
CA PHE A 235 5.03 8.27 3.49
C PHE A 235 6.09 7.25 3.89
N LEU A 236 5.64 6.15 4.49
CA LEU A 236 6.45 4.96 4.69
C LEU A 236 6.08 3.91 3.67
N GLU A 237 7.06 3.31 3.03
CA GLU A 237 6.92 2.15 2.17
C GLU A 237 7.67 0.97 2.81
N GLY A 238 6.98 -0.15 2.97
CA GLY A 238 7.54 -1.33 3.62
C GLY A 238 7.39 -2.58 2.76
N ARG A 239 8.42 -3.46 2.80
CA ARG A 239 8.45 -4.76 2.13
C ARG A 239 8.79 -5.84 3.14
N PHE A 240 7.88 -6.77 3.36
CA PHE A 240 8.01 -7.80 4.36
C PHE A 240 7.74 -9.17 3.75
N VAL A 241 8.62 -10.13 4.04
CA VAL A 241 8.55 -11.51 3.53
C VAL A 241 7.97 -12.44 4.59
N LYS A 242 7.09 -13.35 4.16
CA LYS A 242 6.57 -14.43 5.00
C LYS A 242 7.65 -15.48 5.25
#